data_a9d88370c05e4e36a778eb315946a296
#
_entry.id   a9d88370c05e4e36a778eb315946a296
#
_cell.length_a   1.000
_cell.length_b   1.000
_cell.length_c   1.000
_cell.angle_alpha   90.00
_cell.angle_beta   90.00
_cell.angle_gamma   90.00
#
_symmetry.space_group_name_H-M   'P 1'
#
loop_
_entity.id
_entity.type
_entity.pdbx_description
1 polymer ?
#
loop_
_entity_poly.entity_id
_entity_poly.type
_entity_poly.pdbx_seq_one_letter_code
_entity_poly.pdbx_strand_id
1 'polypeptide(L)'
;MALCRRGATVIEVKNHAGTVTGDLSDHDLLLTRKTGAELTFYNPAMQVMTHAQTLARALAEAGVPCPVKGCVLFIREGTSVRLSDRFHRRRVTPVFTRRNRFRLRWYILHRGKRLRRREVRALRRILEDMK
;
A
#
# COMPACT_ATOMS: atom_id res chain seq x y z
N MET A 1 3.70 6.90 -4.32
CA MET A 1 4.17 7.11 -2.93
C MET A 1 3.65 8.43 -2.40
N ALA A 2 3.26 8.46 -1.16
CA ALA A 2 2.84 9.68 -0.48
C ALA A 2 3.77 9.97 0.71
N LEU A 3 4.10 11.25 0.91
CA LEU A 3 4.94 11.72 2.01
C LEU A 3 4.17 12.75 2.84
N CYS A 4 4.14 12.56 4.15
CA CYS A 4 3.56 13.51 5.08
C CYS A 4 4.29 13.46 6.43
N ARG A 5 3.79 14.18 7.43
CA ARG A 5 4.37 14.18 8.80
C ARG A 5 4.27 12.81 9.51
N ARG A 6 3.56 11.86 8.94
CA ARG A 6 3.46 10.46 9.43
C ARG A 6 4.43 9.50 8.72
N GLY A 7 5.39 10.02 7.96
CA GLY A 7 6.36 9.24 7.22
C GLY A 7 5.97 9.03 5.76
N ALA A 8 6.58 8.04 5.12
CA ALA A 8 6.30 7.67 3.74
C ALA A 8 5.24 6.58 3.67
N THR A 9 4.37 6.68 2.69
CA THR A 9 3.39 5.64 2.35
C THR A 9 3.64 5.19 0.92
N VAL A 10 3.92 3.90 0.75
CA VAL A 10 4.01 3.27 -0.57
C VAL A 10 2.62 2.81 -0.96
N ILE A 11 2.16 3.21 -2.13
CA ILE A 11 0.83 2.88 -2.63
C ILE A 11 1.00 2.02 -3.88
N GLU A 12 0.57 0.77 -3.81
CA GLU A 12 0.48 -0.11 -4.97
C GLU A 12 -0.86 0.12 -5.64
N VAL A 13 -0.82 0.62 -6.86
CA VAL A 13 -2.03 0.96 -7.63
C VAL A 13 -2.32 -0.14 -8.63
N LYS A 14 -3.55 -0.67 -8.61
CA LYS A 14 -4.03 -1.67 -9.56
C LYS A 14 -5.27 -1.15 -10.29
N ASN A 15 -5.28 -1.37 -11.59
CA ASN A 15 -6.36 -0.97 -12.49
C ASN A 15 -7.08 -2.19 -13.06
N HIS A 16 -7.66 -3.02 -12.18
CA HIS A 16 -8.41 -4.21 -12.56
C HIS A 16 -9.91 -3.99 -12.42
N ALA A 17 -10.68 -4.41 -13.41
CA ALA A 17 -12.14 -4.37 -13.36
C ALA A 17 -12.68 -5.75 -13.01
N GLY A 18 -13.54 -5.83 -12.01
CA GLY A 18 -14.19 -7.06 -11.59
C GLY A 18 -14.15 -7.27 -10.08
N THR A 19 -14.25 -8.53 -9.67
CA THR A 19 -14.20 -8.92 -8.26
C THR A 19 -12.88 -9.59 -7.94
N VAL A 20 -12.17 -9.06 -6.97
CA VAL A 20 -10.91 -9.60 -6.45
C VAL A 20 -11.21 -10.44 -5.21
N THR A 21 -10.78 -11.69 -5.22
CA THR A 21 -10.98 -12.63 -4.12
C THR A 21 -9.68 -13.35 -3.76
N GLY A 22 -9.63 -13.88 -2.57
CA GLY A 22 -8.50 -14.63 -2.04
C GLY A 22 -8.23 -14.27 -0.59
N ASP A 23 -7.05 -14.66 -0.12
CA ASP A 23 -6.56 -14.34 1.22
C ASP A 23 -5.35 -13.42 1.14
N LEU A 24 -5.19 -12.54 2.11
CA LEU A 24 -4.05 -11.61 2.18
C LEU A 24 -2.70 -12.32 2.23
N SER A 25 -2.67 -13.60 2.61
CA SER A 25 -1.46 -14.43 2.65
C SER A 25 -1.20 -15.23 1.37
N ASP A 26 -2.12 -15.22 0.41
CA ASP A 26 -1.96 -15.94 -0.84
C ASP A 26 -0.90 -15.27 -1.72
N HIS A 27 -0.12 -16.08 -2.44
CA HIS A 27 0.82 -15.58 -3.42
C HIS A 27 0.12 -14.85 -4.57
N ASP A 28 -0.97 -15.45 -5.08
CA ASP A 28 -1.78 -14.89 -6.14
C ASP A 28 -3.23 -14.67 -5.66
N LEU A 29 -3.85 -13.63 -6.17
CA LEU A 29 -5.27 -13.35 -5.99
C LEU A 29 -6.03 -13.66 -7.28
N LEU A 30 -7.31 -13.93 -7.15
CA LEU A 30 -8.19 -14.20 -8.27
C LEU A 30 -8.98 -12.95 -8.64
N LEU A 31 -8.97 -12.62 -9.93
CA LEU A 31 -9.84 -11.61 -10.51
C LEU A 31 -10.92 -12.30 -11.35
N THR A 32 -12.19 -12.09 -10.98
CA THR A 32 -13.34 -12.54 -11.76
C THR A 32 -13.94 -11.33 -12.46
N ARG A 33 -13.88 -11.31 -13.77
CA ARG A 33 -14.46 -10.25 -14.60
C ARG A 33 -15.97 -10.39 -14.70
N LYS A 34 -16.66 -9.32 -15.07
CA LYS A 34 -18.14 -9.32 -15.31
C LYS A 34 -18.56 -10.35 -16.35
N THR A 35 -17.70 -10.67 -17.31
CA THR A 35 -17.92 -11.70 -18.33
C THR A 35 -17.85 -13.13 -17.77
N GLY A 36 -17.45 -13.30 -16.52
CA GLY A 36 -17.17 -14.60 -15.89
C GLY A 36 -15.75 -15.11 -16.12
N ALA A 37 -14.96 -14.43 -16.95
CA ALA A 37 -13.56 -14.79 -17.16
C ALA A 37 -12.75 -14.61 -15.87
N GLU A 38 -11.90 -15.59 -15.56
CA GLU A 38 -11.06 -15.59 -14.38
C GLU A 38 -9.59 -15.50 -14.75
N LEU A 39 -8.84 -14.71 -14.00
CA LEU A 39 -7.40 -14.67 -14.08
C LEU A 39 -6.77 -14.47 -12.70
N THR A 40 -5.56 -14.94 -12.53
CA THR A 40 -4.79 -14.73 -11.31
C THR A 40 -3.75 -13.63 -11.54
N PHE A 41 -3.42 -12.93 -10.47
CA PHE A 41 -2.36 -11.92 -10.48
C PHE A 41 -1.62 -11.92 -9.15
N TYR A 42 -0.36 -11.52 -9.16
CA TYR A 42 0.45 -11.48 -7.95
C TYR A 42 -0.20 -10.58 -6.89
N ASN A 43 -0.22 -11.06 -5.65
CA ASN A 43 -0.83 -10.36 -4.53
C ASN A 43 -0.18 -8.98 -4.30
N PRO A 44 -0.89 -7.89 -4.56
CA PRO A 44 -0.32 -6.55 -4.42
C PRO A 44 -0.03 -6.16 -2.97
N ALA A 45 -0.66 -6.80 -1.98
CA ALA A 45 -0.34 -6.58 -0.58
C ALA A 45 1.07 -7.11 -0.24
N MET A 46 1.47 -8.25 -0.80
CA MET A 46 2.84 -8.76 -0.68
C MET A 46 3.83 -7.88 -1.42
N GLN A 47 3.48 -7.43 -2.60
CA GLN A 47 4.31 -6.56 -3.43
C GLN A 47 4.62 -5.24 -2.73
N VAL A 48 3.61 -4.56 -2.20
CA VAL A 48 3.79 -3.27 -1.52
C VAL A 48 4.55 -3.43 -0.20
N MET A 49 4.37 -4.53 0.50
CA MET A 49 5.11 -4.80 1.73
C MET A 49 6.62 -4.93 1.45
N THR A 50 6.99 -5.62 0.39
CA THR A 50 8.38 -5.73 -0.06
C THR A 50 8.95 -4.36 -0.43
N HIS A 51 8.22 -3.57 -1.19
CA HIS A 51 8.63 -2.21 -1.57
C HIS A 51 8.79 -1.30 -0.36
N ALA A 52 7.87 -1.36 0.61
CA ALA A 52 7.94 -0.58 1.83
C ALA A 52 9.17 -0.94 2.69
N GLN A 53 9.48 -2.22 2.81
CA GLN A 53 10.66 -2.70 3.52
C GLN A 53 11.95 -2.25 2.84
N THR A 54 12.02 -2.34 1.52
CA THR A 54 13.18 -1.89 0.73
C THR A 54 13.40 -0.39 0.91
N LEU A 55 12.34 0.41 0.85
CA LEU A 55 12.42 1.85 1.07
C LEU A 55 12.86 2.18 2.51
N ALA A 56 12.29 1.52 3.50
CA ALA A 56 12.65 1.72 4.91
C ALA A 56 14.14 1.44 5.14
N ARG A 57 14.67 0.38 4.56
CA ARG A 57 16.09 0.03 4.63
C ARG A 57 16.97 1.10 3.97
N ALA A 58 16.61 1.54 2.77
CA ALA A 58 17.36 2.57 2.06
C ALA A 58 17.40 3.89 2.83
N LEU A 59 16.30 4.29 3.45
CA LEU A 59 16.23 5.49 4.29
C LEU A 59 17.08 5.37 5.55
N ALA A 60 17.07 4.22 6.19
CA ALA A 60 17.93 3.96 7.36
C ALA A 60 19.41 4.03 6.99
N GLU A 61 19.81 3.44 5.88
CA GLU A 61 21.19 3.50 5.36
C GLU A 61 21.63 4.92 5.01
N ALA A 62 20.68 5.75 4.56
CA ALA A 62 20.94 7.18 4.30
C ALA A 62 20.93 8.06 5.56
N GLY A 63 20.80 7.45 6.75
CA GLY A 63 20.82 8.16 8.03
C GLY A 63 19.52 8.87 8.40
N VAL A 64 18.43 8.59 7.71
CA VAL A 64 17.09 9.17 8.00
C VAL A 64 16.08 8.03 8.18
N PRO A 65 16.16 7.26 9.28
CA PRO A 65 15.17 6.25 9.55
C PRO A 65 13.80 6.91 9.76
N CYS A 66 12.80 6.46 9.02
CA CYS A 66 11.45 6.94 9.19
C CYS A 66 10.44 5.80 9.02
N PRO A 67 9.24 5.94 9.59
CA PRO A 67 8.18 4.97 9.35
C PRO A 67 7.80 4.93 7.86
N VAL A 68 7.79 3.72 7.31
CA VAL A 68 7.30 3.46 5.96
C VAL A 68 6.14 2.49 6.07
N LYS A 69 5.00 2.88 5.57
CA LYS A 69 3.81 2.03 5.51
C LYS A 69 3.41 1.79 4.06
N GLY A 70 2.65 0.73 3.83
CA GLY A 70 2.19 0.36 2.51
C GLY A 70 0.68 0.16 2.49
N CYS A 71 0.08 0.40 1.34
CA CYS A 71 -1.31 0.07 1.08
C CYS A 71 -1.53 -0.24 -0.40
N VAL A 72 -2.65 -0.85 -0.68
CA VAL A 72 -3.08 -1.19 -2.05
C VAL A 72 -4.29 -0.34 -2.39
N LEU A 73 -4.33 0.19 -3.60
CA LEU A 73 -5.47 0.93 -4.14
C LEU A 73 -5.91 0.34 -5.48
N PHE A 74 -7.11 -0.17 -5.54
CA PHE A 74 -7.79 -0.51 -6.80
C PHE A 74 -8.54 0.72 -7.29
N ILE A 75 -8.05 1.36 -8.35
CA ILE A 75 -8.56 2.65 -8.81
C ILE A 75 -9.74 2.54 -9.76
N ARG A 76 -9.99 1.35 -10.34
CA ARG A 76 -11.05 1.20 -11.32
C ARG A 76 -12.42 1.24 -10.67
N GLU A 77 -13.33 2.02 -11.24
CA GLU A 77 -14.70 2.11 -10.79
C GLU A 77 -15.40 0.76 -10.90
N GLY A 78 -16.20 0.40 -9.88
CA GLY A 78 -16.93 -0.86 -9.85
C GLY A 78 -16.11 -2.07 -9.42
N THR A 79 -14.82 -1.92 -9.11
CA THR A 79 -14.02 -3.02 -8.57
C THR A 79 -14.47 -3.35 -7.15
N SER A 80 -14.78 -4.62 -6.93
CA SER A 80 -15.13 -5.18 -5.62
C SER A 80 -13.97 -6.01 -5.09
N VAL A 81 -13.64 -5.86 -3.81
CA VAL A 81 -12.55 -6.60 -3.16
C VAL A 81 -13.11 -7.36 -1.97
N ARG A 82 -12.91 -8.68 -1.99
CA ARG A 82 -13.35 -9.60 -0.93
C ARG A 82 -12.17 -10.48 -0.53
N LEU A 83 -11.35 -9.97 0.39
CA LEU A 83 -10.16 -10.67 0.87
C LEU A 83 -10.36 -11.13 2.30
N SER A 84 -9.95 -12.36 2.58
CA SER A 84 -9.86 -12.90 3.94
C SER A 84 -8.48 -12.69 4.52
N ASP A 85 -8.36 -12.85 5.83
CA ASP A 85 -7.09 -12.83 6.56
C ASP A 85 -7.08 -14.03 7.51
N ARG A 86 -6.74 -15.22 6.99
CA ARG A 86 -6.79 -16.51 7.74
C ARG A 86 -5.84 -16.54 8.92
N PHE A 87 -4.77 -15.78 8.89
CA PHE A 87 -3.77 -15.75 9.96
C PHE A 87 -4.00 -14.64 10.99
N HIS A 88 -5.05 -13.84 10.84
CA HIS A 88 -5.42 -12.75 11.76
C HIS A 88 -4.21 -11.88 12.16
N ARG A 89 -3.45 -11.39 11.19
CA ARG A 89 -2.24 -10.62 11.43
C ARG A 89 -2.57 -9.30 12.14
N ARG A 90 -1.77 -8.93 13.14
CA ARG A 90 -1.92 -7.66 13.85
C ARG A 90 -1.70 -6.45 12.94
N ARG A 91 -0.81 -6.59 11.95
CA ARG A 91 -0.50 -5.54 10.96
C ARG A 91 -0.83 -6.07 9.58
N VAL A 92 -2.00 -5.74 9.13
CA VAL A 92 -2.48 -6.07 7.79
C VAL A 92 -2.24 -4.88 6.88
N THR A 93 -1.72 -5.13 5.68
CA THR A 93 -1.66 -4.13 4.63
C THR A 93 -3.08 -3.76 4.21
N PRO A 94 -3.52 -2.52 4.41
CA PRO A 94 -4.87 -2.14 4.05
C PRO A 94 -5.05 -2.10 2.55
N VAL A 95 -6.22 -2.52 2.10
CA VAL A 95 -6.62 -2.53 0.70
C VAL A 95 -7.80 -1.58 0.54
N PHE A 96 -7.63 -0.62 -0.35
CA PHE A 96 -8.64 0.39 -0.63
C PHE A 96 -9.16 0.24 -2.05
N THR A 97 -10.40 0.66 -2.25
CA THR A 97 -11.01 0.81 -3.57
C THR A 97 -11.35 2.27 -3.81
N ARG A 98 -11.73 2.61 -5.03
CA ARG A 98 -12.18 3.97 -5.36
C ARG A 98 -13.38 4.40 -4.49
N ARG A 99 -14.24 3.46 -4.12
CA ARG A 99 -15.40 3.72 -3.28
C ARG A 99 -15.04 4.19 -1.88
N ASN A 100 -13.94 3.67 -1.30
CA ASN A 100 -13.49 4.02 0.05
C ASN A 100 -12.21 4.86 0.07
N ARG A 101 -11.96 5.65 -0.99
CA ARG A 101 -10.77 6.50 -1.10
C ARG A 101 -10.56 7.49 0.05
N PHE A 102 -11.61 7.86 0.77
CA PHE A 102 -11.49 8.72 1.95
C PHE A 102 -10.76 8.04 3.10
N ARG A 103 -10.93 6.73 3.25
CA ARG A 103 -10.19 5.91 4.23
C ARG A 103 -8.70 5.86 3.90
N LEU A 104 -8.35 5.81 2.61
CA LEU A 104 -6.97 5.91 2.16
C LEU A 104 -6.34 7.23 2.57
N ARG A 105 -7.01 8.35 2.33
CA ARG A 105 -6.52 9.67 2.72
C ARG A 105 -6.31 9.76 4.24
N TRP A 106 -7.26 9.27 5.02
CA TRP A 106 -7.14 9.21 6.46
C TRP A 106 -5.95 8.35 6.91
N TYR A 107 -5.77 7.19 6.29
CA TYR A 107 -4.65 6.29 6.56
C TYR A 107 -3.30 6.97 6.30
N ILE A 108 -3.13 7.65 5.20
CA ILE A 108 -1.90 8.38 4.86
C ILE A 108 -1.60 9.47 5.90
N LEU A 109 -2.61 10.25 6.26
CA LEU A 109 -2.42 11.46 7.07
C LEU A 109 -2.35 11.20 8.58
N HIS A 110 -2.96 10.12 9.08
CA HIS A 110 -3.16 9.93 10.52
C HIS A 110 -2.52 8.68 11.11
N ARG A 111 -2.17 7.71 10.30
CA ARG A 111 -1.51 6.49 10.78
C ARG A 111 0.00 6.65 10.88
N GLY A 112 0.57 6.07 11.96
CA GLY A 112 2.00 6.04 12.19
C GLY A 112 2.51 7.16 13.10
N LYS A 113 3.80 7.09 13.42
CA LYS A 113 4.47 8.07 14.27
C LYS A 113 4.63 9.41 13.56
N ARG A 114 4.34 10.50 14.27
CA ARG A 114 4.51 11.85 13.73
C ARG A 114 5.98 12.24 13.68
N LEU A 115 6.45 12.67 12.53
CA LEU A 115 7.79 13.17 12.31
C LEU A 115 7.90 14.67 12.64
N ARG A 116 9.10 15.10 13.02
CA ARG A 116 9.44 16.52 13.15
C ARG A 116 9.59 17.15 11.77
N ARG A 117 9.40 18.47 11.68
CA ARG A 117 9.53 19.20 10.39
C ARG A 117 10.90 19.00 9.73
N ARG A 118 11.97 18.95 10.50
CA ARG A 118 13.34 18.71 10.00
C ARG A 118 13.49 17.32 9.37
N GLU A 119 12.86 16.32 9.99
CA GLU A 119 12.88 14.94 9.48
C GLU A 119 12.12 14.82 8.16
N VAL A 120 10.96 15.46 8.05
CA VAL A 120 10.20 15.50 6.80
C VAL A 120 10.99 16.17 5.67
N ARG A 121 11.69 17.27 5.96
CA ARG A 121 12.53 17.95 4.96
C ARG A 121 13.71 17.09 4.50
N ALA A 122 14.39 16.43 5.45
CA ALA A 122 15.49 15.53 5.13
C ALA A 122 15.01 14.34 4.29
N LEU A 123 13.88 13.76 4.67
CA LEU A 123 13.26 12.65 3.94
C LEU A 123 12.89 13.05 2.50
N ARG A 124 12.31 14.23 2.33
CA ARG A 124 11.97 14.74 0.99
C ARG A 124 13.18 14.84 0.08
N ARG A 125 14.30 15.40 0.58
CA ARG A 125 15.56 15.50 -0.19
C ARG A 125 16.05 14.13 -0.64
N ILE A 126 16.09 13.15 0.28
CA ILE A 126 16.55 11.80 -0.04
C ILE A 126 15.67 11.16 -1.11
N LEU A 127 14.36 11.30 -0.99
CA LEU A 127 13.41 10.73 -1.96
C LEU A 127 13.54 11.40 -3.34
N GLU A 128 13.85 12.69 -3.39
CA GLU A 128 14.12 13.41 -4.64
C GLU A 128 15.41 12.91 -5.29
N ASP A 129 16.45 12.66 -4.50
CA ASP A 129 17.74 12.15 -4.97
C ASP A 129 17.68 10.70 -5.45
N MET A 130 16.68 9.93 -5.01
CA MET A 130 16.44 8.54 -5.41
C MET A 130 15.69 8.38 -6.75
N LYS A 131 15.18 9.46 -7.30
CA LYS A 131 14.43 9.42 -8.58
C LYS A 131 15.35 9.30 -9.79
#